data_c1a9e9f9e72ba7097003e103787cea0b
#
_entry.id   c1a9e9f9e72ba7097003e103787cea0b
#
_cell.length_a   1.000
_cell.length_b   1.000
_cell.length_c   1.000
_cell.angle_alpha   90.00
_cell.angle_beta   90.00
_cell.angle_gamma   90.00
#
_symmetry.space_group_name_H-M   'P 1'
#
loop_
_entity.id
_entity.type
_entity.pdbx_description
1 polymer ?
#
loop_
_entity_poly.entity_id
_entity_poly.type
_entity_poly.pdbx_seq_one_letter_code
_entity_poly.pdbx_strand_id
1 'polypeptide(L)'
;MLKKAKLDGVDNEDLYTELSEGEDWEGFNKLMRNSDIKDRRRITKIVNSVEDLEKREQAIRDMAEIYDAIEKDVLPQLRKAKITIRSFEPKRTEAEILELAQNNASELDIKELLYSASLTSDLDLKVSIFNKASQLHNNWKGYNNIACLMLENNKINEAKQYLLKAEKLNSSASNIQNNKAVIAAWEGDLQLAKKLSNKATTPKNKALLDLRTADYKKASRYFKNKKTHNAALAKMLNGQNSTCDEKTAACNYLNAISYARSGNENMMLKSLTDAIAKNANYKKEAKIDLEFVNFKASDRFLEITK
;
A
#
# COMPACT_ATOMS: atom_id res chain seq x y z
N MET A 1 -18.97 -42.48 3.40
CA MET A 1 -19.63 -41.60 4.39
C MET A 1 -18.73 -41.43 5.58
N LEU A 2 -17.99 -40.35 5.62
CA LEU A 2 -17.19 -39.97 6.79
C LEU A 2 -18.13 -39.46 7.87
N LYS A 3 -18.20 -40.13 9.02
CA LYS A 3 -18.84 -39.58 10.21
C LYS A 3 -18.12 -38.31 10.61
N LYS A 4 -18.86 -37.17 10.69
CA LYS A 4 -18.33 -35.93 11.24
C LYS A 4 -17.72 -36.20 12.62
N ALA A 5 -16.43 -35.97 12.79
CA ALA A 5 -15.82 -35.95 14.10
C ALA A 5 -16.38 -34.75 14.87
N LYS A 6 -17.03 -35.00 16.02
CA LYS A 6 -17.36 -33.94 16.96
C LYS A 6 -16.10 -33.60 17.73
N LEU A 7 -15.57 -32.41 17.46
CA LEU A 7 -14.53 -31.80 18.29
C LEU A 7 -15.25 -30.87 19.29
N ASP A 8 -15.02 -31.06 20.58
CA ASP A 8 -15.59 -30.18 21.61
C ASP A 8 -15.02 -28.75 21.43
N GLY A 9 -15.93 -27.77 21.33
CA GLY A 9 -15.58 -26.36 21.23
C GLY A 9 -15.38 -25.83 19.81
N VAL A 10 -15.59 -26.61 18.75
CA VAL A 10 -15.51 -26.17 17.36
C VAL A 10 -16.86 -26.21 16.70
N ASP A 11 -17.34 -25.05 16.23
CA ASP A 11 -18.58 -24.97 15.45
C ASP A 11 -18.40 -25.66 14.09
N ASN A 12 -19.42 -26.41 13.64
CA ASN A 12 -19.35 -27.17 12.39
C ASN A 12 -19.20 -26.26 11.13
N GLU A 13 -19.44 -24.97 11.26
CA GLU A 13 -19.30 -23.97 10.18
C GLU A 13 -17.83 -23.58 9.92
N ASP A 14 -16.93 -23.83 10.88
CA ASP A 14 -15.51 -23.52 10.76
C ASP A 14 -14.67 -24.68 10.16
N LEU A 15 -15.31 -25.81 9.83
CA LEU A 15 -14.64 -26.96 9.25
C LEU A 15 -14.81 -26.97 7.72
N TYR A 16 -13.76 -26.60 7.01
CA TYR A 16 -13.69 -26.76 5.56
C TYR A 16 -13.11 -28.13 5.21
N THR A 17 -13.87 -28.91 4.43
CA THR A 17 -13.37 -30.16 3.85
C THR A 17 -13.04 -29.90 2.38
N GLU A 18 -11.78 -29.85 2.05
CA GLU A 18 -11.32 -29.83 0.67
C GLU A 18 -11.16 -31.27 0.20
N LEU A 19 -12.09 -31.73 -0.66
CA LEU A 19 -12.01 -33.01 -1.34
C LEU A 19 -11.23 -32.78 -2.64
N SER A 20 -10.00 -33.26 -2.70
CA SER A 20 -9.27 -33.38 -3.95
C SER A 20 -9.69 -34.72 -4.59
N GLU A 21 -10.53 -34.65 -5.59
CA GLU A 21 -10.84 -35.77 -6.46
C GLU A 21 -9.73 -35.85 -7.52
N GLY A 22 -8.91 -36.86 -7.43
CA GLY A 22 -7.86 -37.10 -8.41
C GLY A 22 -6.79 -38.03 -7.86
N GLU A 23 -6.05 -38.63 -8.77
CA GLU A 23 -4.93 -39.52 -8.47
C GLU A 23 -3.69 -38.72 -8.11
N ASP A 24 -2.93 -39.18 -7.12
CA ASP A 24 -1.64 -38.56 -6.73
C ASP A 24 -0.55 -38.90 -7.77
N TRP A 25 -0.61 -38.22 -8.91
CA TRP A 25 0.37 -38.38 -9.98
C TRP A 25 1.78 -37.94 -9.60
N GLU A 26 1.94 -37.01 -8.66
CA GLU A 26 3.25 -36.63 -8.16
C GLU A 26 3.83 -37.71 -7.27
N GLY A 27 3.05 -38.28 -6.38
CA GLY A 27 3.41 -39.44 -5.59
C GLY A 27 3.72 -40.67 -6.46
N PHE A 28 2.91 -40.92 -7.49
CA PHE A 28 3.15 -41.97 -8.47
C PHE A 28 4.52 -41.80 -9.14
N ASN A 29 4.83 -40.64 -9.67
CA ASN A 29 6.11 -40.35 -10.30
C ASN A 29 7.28 -40.58 -9.34
N LYS A 30 7.13 -40.23 -8.07
CA LYS A 30 8.16 -40.43 -7.03
C LYS A 30 8.37 -41.90 -6.72
N LEU A 31 7.29 -42.67 -6.56
CA LEU A 31 7.36 -44.11 -6.30
C LEU A 31 7.94 -44.87 -7.50
N MET A 32 7.50 -44.52 -8.72
CA MET A 32 8.03 -45.11 -9.95
C MET A 32 9.54 -44.88 -10.13
N ARG A 33 10.06 -43.72 -9.81
CA ARG A 33 11.49 -43.41 -9.86
C ARG A 33 12.32 -44.31 -8.94
N ASN A 34 11.76 -44.66 -7.81
CA ASN A 34 12.41 -45.44 -6.75
C ASN A 34 12.08 -46.94 -6.83
N SER A 35 11.23 -47.37 -7.76
CA SER A 35 10.87 -48.78 -7.96
C SER A 35 11.87 -49.50 -8.86
N ASP A 36 11.90 -50.84 -8.77
CA ASP A 36 12.67 -51.71 -9.66
C ASP A 36 11.88 -52.17 -10.88
N ILE A 37 10.71 -51.51 -11.14
CA ILE A 37 9.83 -51.86 -12.25
C ILE A 37 10.56 -51.62 -13.59
N LYS A 38 10.50 -52.62 -14.46
CA LYS A 38 11.05 -52.55 -15.80
C LYS A 38 10.38 -51.44 -16.59
N ASP A 39 11.16 -50.70 -17.39
CA ASP A 39 10.66 -49.57 -18.21
C ASP A 39 10.04 -48.38 -17.44
N ARG A 40 10.33 -48.23 -16.14
CA ARG A 40 9.85 -47.12 -15.28
C ARG A 40 10.00 -45.74 -15.91
N ARG A 41 11.10 -45.49 -16.67
CA ARG A 41 11.31 -44.20 -17.36
C ARG A 41 10.29 -43.96 -18.48
N ARG A 42 9.91 -45.00 -19.21
CA ARG A 42 8.91 -44.95 -20.27
C ARG A 42 7.54 -44.68 -19.69
N ILE A 43 7.18 -45.33 -18.59
CA ILE A 43 5.91 -45.11 -17.88
C ILE A 43 5.84 -43.67 -17.38
N THR A 44 6.85 -43.18 -16.67
CA THR A 44 6.92 -41.80 -16.18
C THR A 44 6.79 -40.77 -17.31
N LYS A 45 7.39 -41.07 -18.49
CA LYS A 45 7.27 -40.20 -19.67
C LYS A 45 5.83 -40.18 -20.21
N ILE A 46 5.16 -41.33 -20.31
CA ILE A 46 3.77 -41.43 -20.76
C ILE A 46 2.86 -40.65 -19.78
N VAL A 47 2.99 -40.90 -18.48
CA VAL A 47 2.22 -40.20 -17.43
C VAL A 47 2.35 -38.69 -17.53
N ASN A 48 3.55 -38.20 -17.80
CA ASN A 48 3.79 -36.73 -17.88
C ASN A 48 3.46 -36.12 -19.25
N SER A 49 3.30 -36.93 -20.33
CA SER A 49 3.02 -36.43 -21.66
C SER A 49 1.54 -36.44 -22.06
N VAL A 50 0.70 -37.14 -21.29
CA VAL A 50 -0.74 -37.25 -21.54
C VAL A 50 -1.47 -36.34 -20.55
N GLU A 51 -2.05 -35.22 -21.04
CA GLU A 51 -2.77 -34.25 -20.18
C GLU A 51 -4.14 -34.77 -19.70
N ASP A 52 -4.81 -35.54 -20.54
CA ASP A 52 -6.12 -36.12 -20.23
C ASP A 52 -5.95 -37.29 -19.26
N LEU A 53 -6.63 -37.20 -18.12
CA LEU A 53 -6.50 -38.18 -17.03
C LEU A 53 -6.96 -39.57 -17.41
N GLU A 54 -8.08 -39.72 -18.12
CA GLU A 54 -8.64 -41.00 -18.54
C GLU A 54 -7.72 -41.69 -19.57
N LYS A 55 -7.24 -40.93 -20.53
CA LYS A 55 -6.26 -41.45 -21.53
C LYS A 55 -4.94 -41.80 -20.90
N ARG A 56 -4.52 -41.09 -19.86
CA ARG A 56 -3.31 -41.36 -19.11
C ARG A 56 -3.42 -42.70 -18.37
N GLU A 57 -4.55 -42.92 -17.68
CA GLU A 57 -4.82 -44.18 -17.00
C GLU A 57 -4.91 -45.36 -17.98
N GLN A 58 -5.61 -45.17 -19.11
CA GLN A 58 -5.74 -46.18 -20.15
C GLN A 58 -4.38 -46.52 -20.75
N ALA A 59 -3.53 -45.54 -21.02
CA ALA A 59 -2.17 -45.78 -21.57
C ALA A 59 -1.26 -46.58 -20.62
N ILE A 60 -1.49 -46.50 -19.30
CA ILE A 60 -0.80 -47.32 -18.31
C ILE A 60 -1.39 -48.73 -18.29
N ARG A 61 -2.72 -48.88 -18.33
CA ARG A 61 -3.41 -50.18 -18.38
C ARG A 61 -3.05 -50.99 -19.62
N ASP A 62 -2.87 -50.34 -20.76
CA ASP A 62 -2.50 -50.97 -22.03
C ASP A 62 -1.08 -51.60 -22.01
N MET A 63 -0.29 -51.33 -20.98
CA MET A 63 0.99 -51.97 -20.74
C MET A 63 0.84 -53.17 -19.79
N ALA A 64 0.07 -54.18 -20.20
CA ALA A 64 -0.41 -55.29 -19.35
C ALA A 64 0.65 -55.95 -18.48
N GLU A 65 1.84 -56.25 -19.00
CA GLU A 65 2.92 -56.91 -18.23
C GLU A 65 3.51 -56.01 -17.14
N ILE A 66 3.37 -54.70 -17.27
CA ILE A 66 3.90 -53.71 -16.33
C ILE A 66 2.82 -53.28 -15.35
N TYR A 67 1.57 -53.31 -15.76
CA TYR A 67 0.42 -52.89 -14.95
C TYR A 67 0.30 -53.73 -13.68
N ASP A 68 0.44 -55.01 -13.76
CA ASP A 68 0.40 -55.93 -12.60
C ASP A 68 1.47 -55.58 -11.54
N ALA A 69 2.67 -55.21 -11.97
CA ALA A 69 3.71 -54.74 -11.06
C ALA A 69 3.39 -53.38 -10.44
N ILE A 70 2.80 -52.46 -11.21
CA ILE A 70 2.35 -51.16 -10.71
C ILE A 70 1.20 -51.32 -9.72
N GLU A 71 0.23 -52.16 -10.03
CA GLU A 71 -0.92 -52.45 -9.16
C GLU A 71 -0.49 -53.08 -7.84
N LYS A 72 0.48 -53.93 -7.86
CA LYS A 72 0.98 -54.64 -6.67
C LYS A 72 1.92 -53.80 -5.81
N ASP A 73 2.84 -53.06 -6.42
CA ASP A 73 3.96 -52.45 -5.70
C ASP A 73 3.83 -50.93 -5.53
N VAL A 74 3.07 -50.24 -6.42
CA VAL A 74 2.96 -48.77 -6.43
C VAL A 74 1.62 -48.29 -5.98
N LEU A 75 0.51 -48.77 -6.58
CA LEU A 75 -0.84 -48.23 -6.28
C LEU A 75 -1.26 -48.40 -4.82
N PRO A 76 -0.93 -49.47 -4.08
CA PRO A 76 -1.29 -49.56 -2.66
C PRO A 76 -0.63 -48.50 -1.80
N GLN A 77 0.57 -48.03 -2.18
CA GLN A 77 1.28 -46.96 -1.47
C GLN A 77 0.69 -45.56 -1.73
N LEU A 78 -0.07 -45.39 -2.82
CA LEU A 78 -0.77 -44.18 -3.18
C LEU A 78 -2.19 -44.08 -2.55
N ARG A 79 -2.74 -45.21 -2.08
CA ARG A 79 -4.04 -45.24 -1.38
C ARG A 79 -3.93 -44.64 0.02
N LYS A 80 -3.62 -43.33 0.07
CA LYS A 80 -3.47 -42.57 1.32
C LYS A 80 -4.50 -41.45 1.38
N ALA A 81 -5.23 -41.36 2.48
CA ALA A 81 -5.99 -40.16 2.79
C ALA A 81 -5.05 -39.17 3.51
N LYS A 82 -4.79 -38.02 2.91
CA LYS A 82 -4.08 -36.90 3.58
C LYS A 82 -5.15 -36.03 4.23
N ILE A 83 -5.27 -36.13 5.55
CA ILE A 83 -6.14 -35.24 6.31
C ILE A 83 -5.31 -34.07 6.78
N THR A 84 -5.65 -32.87 6.34
CA THR A 84 -5.05 -31.62 6.83
C THR A 84 -6.12 -30.89 7.66
N ILE A 85 -5.88 -30.83 8.95
CA ILE A 85 -6.75 -30.06 9.87
C ILE A 85 -6.13 -28.66 9.97
N ARG A 86 -6.88 -27.63 9.55
CA ARG A 86 -6.52 -26.23 9.78
C ARG A 86 -7.46 -25.70 10.85
N SER A 87 -6.91 -25.38 12.01
CA SER A 87 -7.61 -24.64 13.05
C SER A 87 -7.32 -23.15 12.86
N PHE A 88 -8.34 -22.33 12.87
CA PHE A 88 -8.22 -20.87 12.86
C PHE A 88 -8.66 -20.38 14.23
N GLU A 89 -7.81 -19.62 14.88
CA GLU A 89 -8.25 -18.87 16.05
C GLU A 89 -9.25 -17.80 15.61
N PRO A 90 -10.35 -17.59 16.37
CA PRO A 90 -11.28 -16.51 16.08
C PRO A 90 -10.51 -15.18 16.02
N LYS A 91 -10.81 -14.37 15.01
CA LYS A 91 -10.20 -13.05 14.88
C LYS A 91 -10.66 -12.18 16.04
N ARG A 92 -9.70 -11.51 16.69
CA ARG A 92 -10.01 -10.51 17.70
C ARG A 92 -10.80 -9.36 17.09
N THR A 93 -11.75 -8.83 17.83
CA THR A 93 -12.49 -7.63 17.46
C THR A 93 -11.58 -6.39 17.56
N GLU A 94 -11.96 -5.31 16.89
CA GLU A 94 -11.23 -4.03 16.96
C GLU A 94 -11.14 -3.48 18.40
N ALA A 95 -12.19 -3.67 19.19
CA ALA A 95 -12.23 -3.27 20.59
C ALA A 95 -11.21 -4.06 21.42
N GLU A 96 -11.18 -5.39 21.27
CA GLU A 96 -10.22 -6.26 21.95
C GLU A 96 -8.77 -5.93 21.55
N ILE A 97 -8.52 -5.70 20.26
CA ILE A 97 -7.19 -5.33 19.75
C ILE A 97 -6.74 -3.99 20.38
N LEU A 98 -7.64 -3.00 20.43
CA LEU A 98 -7.29 -1.70 21.02
C LEU A 98 -7.09 -1.78 22.52
N GLU A 99 -7.89 -2.55 23.23
CA GLU A 99 -7.77 -2.80 24.67
C GLU A 99 -6.45 -3.52 25.00
N LEU A 100 -6.13 -4.59 24.27
CA LEU A 100 -4.87 -5.32 24.44
C LEU A 100 -3.67 -4.45 24.12
N ALA A 101 -3.73 -3.60 23.08
CA ALA A 101 -2.65 -2.69 22.74
C ALA A 101 -2.34 -1.69 23.89
N GLN A 102 -3.36 -1.32 24.67
CA GLN A 102 -3.19 -0.46 25.84
C GLN A 102 -2.66 -1.21 27.05
N ASN A 103 -3.26 -2.35 27.37
CA ASN A 103 -3.10 -3.02 28.66
C ASN A 103 -2.16 -4.23 28.61
N ASN A 104 -2.11 -4.98 27.51
CA ASN A 104 -1.31 -6.21 27.37
C ASN A 104 -0.78 -6.41 25.93
N ALA A 105 -0.02 -5.44 25.45
CA ALA A 105 0.47 -5.37 24.06
C ALA A 105 1.31 -6.58 23.63
N SER A 106 1.87 -7.34 24.59
CA SER A 106 2.65 -8.56 24.31
C SER A 106 1.84 -9.71 23.75
N GLU A 107 0.51 -9.69 23.89
CA GLU A 107 -0.38 -10.69 23.31
C GLU A 107 -0.69 -10.42 21.83
N LEU A 108 -0.36 -9.23 21.35
CA LEU A 108 -0.63 -8.84 19.96
C LEU A 108 0.60 -9.07 19.08
N ASP A 109 0.35 -9.52 17.85
CA ASP A 109 1.40 -9.55 16.85
C ASP A 109 1.70 -8.13 16.32
N ILE A 110 2.79 -8.00 15.55
CA ILE A 110 3.21 -6.70 15.00
C ILE A 110 2.14 -6.07 14.10
N LYS A 111 1.34 -6.86 13.38
CA LYS A 111 0.31 -6.34 12.46
C LYS A 111 -0.88 -5.82 13.26
N GLU A 112 -1.31 -6.55 14.27
CA GLU A 112 -2.37 -6.15 15.19
C GLU A 112 -1.99 -4.85 15.93
N LEU A 113 -0.74 -4.75 16.45
CA LEU A 113 -0.26 -3.53 17.08
C LEU A 113 -0.19 -2.34 16.12
N LEU A 114 0.30 -2.53 14.90
CA LEU A 114 0.31 -1.45 13.93
C LEU A 114 -1.10 -1.04 13.50
N TYR A 115 -2.03 -2.00 13.44
CA TYR A 115 -3.44 -1.76 13.12
C TYR A 115 -4.16 -1.03 14.26
N SER A 116 -3.93 -1.42 15.51
CA SER A 116 -4.61 -0.81 16.67
C SER A 116 -4.38 0.70 16.77
N ALA A 117 -3.21 1.19 16.34
CA ALA A 117 -2.97 2.62 16.26
C ALA A 117 -3.86 3.36 15.25
N SER A 118 -4.47 2.65 14.28
CA SER A 118 -5.43 3.26 13.36
C SER A 118 -6.84 3.38 13.96
N LEU A 119 -7.13 2.66 15.04
CA LEU A 119 -8.44 2.62 15.70
C LEU A 119 -8.66 3.79 16.68
N THR A 120 -7.64 4.60 16.93
CA THR A 120 -7.74 5.78 17.79
C THR A 120 -7.38 7.05 17.04
N SER A 121 -7.91 8.20 17.46
CA SER A 121 -7.49 9.53 17.01
C SER A 121 -6.50 10.20 17.98
N ASP A 122 -6.32 9.64 19.18
CA ASP A 122 -5.41 10.17 20.20
C ASP A 122 -3.95 9.99 19.76
N LEU A 123 -3.24 11.11 19.64
CA LEU A 123 -1.85 11.13 19.17
C LEU A 123 -0.89 10.44 20.15
N ASP A 124 -1.07 10.67 21.43
CA ASP A 124 -0.17 10.13 22.47
C ASP A 124 -0.36 8.60 22.58
N LEU A 125 -1.61 8.16 22.47
CA LEU A 125 -1.91 6.72 22.42
C LEU A 125 -1.33 6.07 21.16
N LYS A 126 -1.44 6.68 19.98
CA LYS A 126 -0.78 6.19 18.75
C LYS A 126 0.72 6.05 18.92
N VAL A 127 1.37 7.08 19.48
CA VAL A 127 2.82 7.06 19.73
C VAL A 127 3.18 5.95 20.71
N SER A 128 2.42 5.76 21.79
CA SER A 128 2.61 4.68 22.75
C SER A 128 2.52 3.30 22.09
N ILE A 129 1.46 3.06 21.32
CA ILE A 129 1.24 1.78 20.63
C ILE A 129 2.37 1.50 19.63
N PHE A 130 2.75 2.47 18.80
CA PHE A 130 3.84 2.29 17.84
C PHE A 130 5.21 2.07 18.51
N ASN A 131 5.47 2.69 19.67
CA ASN A 131 6.65 2.39 20.48
C ASN A 131 6.65 0.93 20.95
N LYS A 132 5.51 0.46 21.53
CA LYS A 132 5.35 -0.94 21.96
C LYS A 132 5.56 -1.89 20.77
N ALA A 133 4.96 -1.60 19.60
CA ALA A 133 5.13 -2.40 18.39
C ALA A 133 6.61 -2.54 17.99
N SER A 134 7.38 -1.45 18.07
CA SER A 134 8.80 -1.50 17.71
C SER A 134 9.64 -2.21 18.77
N GLN A 135 9.36 -2.01 20.05
CA GLN A 135 10.14 -2.58 21.16
C GLN A 135 9.90 -4.09 21.32
N LEU A 136 8.63 -4.51 21.34
CA LEU A 136 8.26 -5.91 21.57
C LEU A 136 8.67 -6.82 20.39
N HIS A 137 8.58 -6.30 19.17
CA HIS A 137 8.85 -7.09 17.97
C HIS A 137 10.18 -6.76 17.28
N ASN A 138 11.02 -5.91 17.89
CA ASN A 138 12.28 -5.44 17.31
C ASN A 138 12.10 -4.98 15.85
N ASN A 139 11.08 -4.14 15.57
CA ASN A 139 10.64 -3.81 14.23
C ASN A 139 10.68 -2.29 13.99
N TRP A 140 11.25 -1.89 12.86
CA TRP A 140 11.41 -0.50 12.47
C TRP A 140 10.09 0.25 12.16
N LYS A 141 9.01 -0.47 11.82
CA LYS A 141 7.76 0.11 11.31
C LYS A 141 7.08 1.04 12.30
N GLY A 142 7.04 0.67 13.59
CA GLY A 142 6.45 1.53 14.62
C GLY A 142 7.20 2.87 14.71
N TYR A 143 8.53 2.86 14.81
CA TYR A 143 9.31 4.10 14.85
C TYR A 143 9.16 4.94 13.58
N ASN A 144 9.09 4.32 12.40
CA ASN A 144 8.82 5.03 11.17
C ASN A 144 7.44 5.68 11.16
N ASN A 145 6.42 5.01 11.70
CA ASN A 145 5.07 5.56 11.79
C ASN A 145 4.99 6.72 12.79
N ILE A 146 5.72 6.65 13.92
CA ILE A 146 5.83 7.80 14.82
C ILE A 146 6.48 8.98 14.09
N ALA A 147 7.54 8.75 13.32
CA ALA A 147 8.16 9.81 12.55
C ALA A 147 7.17 10.46 11.55
N CYS A 148 6.30 9.68 10.91
CA CYS A 148 5.22 10.23 10.07
C CYS A 148 4.27 11.12 10.88
N LEU A 149 3.82 10.67 12.06
CA LEU A 149 2.96 11.46 12.95
C LEU A 149 3.64 12.77 13.37
N MET A 150 4.94 12.72 13.68
CA MET A 150 5.70 13.93 14.05
C MET A 150 5.82 14.90 12.86
N LEU A 151 6.04 14.39 11.63
CA LEU A 151 6.07 15.21 10.42
C LEU A 151 4.70 15.87 10.15
N GLU A 152 3.60 15.14 10.30
CA GLU A 152 2.23 15.67 10.15
C GLU A 152 1.93 16.78 11.16
N ASN A 153 2.52 16.70 12.36
CA ASN A 153 2.40 17.70 13.42
C ASN A 153 3.53 18.76 13.41
N ASN A 154 4.29 18.85 12.34
CA ASN A 154 5.38 19.84 12.16
C ASN A 154 6.53 19.72 13.18
N LYS A 155 6.67 18.57 13.84
CA LYS A 155 7.70 18.26 14.85
C LYS A 155 8.92 17.60 14.20
N ILE A 156 9.65 18.37 13.37
CA ILE A 156 10.71 17.84 12.49
C ILE A 156 11.85 17.17 13.29
N ASN A 157 12.28 17.79 14.39
CA ASN A 157 13.39 17.26 15.19
C ASN A 157 13.03 15.92 15.86
N GLU A 158 11.80 15.79 16.35
CA GLU A 158 11.31 14.54 16.91
C GLU A 158 11.21 13.45 15.84
N ALA A 159 10.70 13.81 14.63
CA ALA A 159 10.66 12.90 13.51
C ALA A 159 12.04 12.35 13.14
N LYS A 160 13.08 13.19 13.12
CA LYS A 160 14.47 12.76 12.89
C LYS A 160 14.94 11.74 13.89
N GLN A 161 14.66 11.96 15.19
CA GLN A 161 15.05 11.03 16.24
C GLN A 161 14.41 9.65 16.08
N TYR A 162 13.12 9.61 15.71
CA TYR A 162 12.43 8.35 15.47
C TYR A 162 12.90 7.66 14.18
N LEU A 163 13.21 8.42 13.12
CA LEU A 163 13.82 7.84 11.92
C LEU A 163 15.20 7.24 12.19
N LEU A 164 16.02 7.84 13.04
CA LEU A 164 17.29 7.25 13.45
C LEU A 164 17.10 5.92 14.20
N LYS A 165 16.07 5.81 15.05
CA LYS A 165 15.72 4.54 15.72
C LYS A 165 15.26 3.50 14.70
N ALA A 166 14.41 3.89 13.73
CA ALA A 166 13.94 3.00 12.67
C ALA A 166 15.10 2.54 11.78
N GLU A 167 16.02 3.43 11.41
CA GLU A 167 17.17 3.16 10.54
C GLU A 167 18.16 2.17 11.17
N LYS A 168 18.35 2.22 12.50
CA LYS A 168 19.15 1.22 13.22
C LYS A 168 18.61 -0.20 13.06
N LEU A 169 17.29 -0.35 12.94
CA LEU A 169 16.64 -1.65 12.78
C LEU A 169 16.56 -2.08 11.29
N ASN A 170 16.44 -1.13 10.37
CA ASN A 170 16.42 -1.42 8.94
C ASN A 170 16.83 -0.18 8.10
N SER A 171 18.10 -0.05 7.81
CA SER A 171 18.64 1.08 7.04
C SER A 171 18.21 1.11 5.57
N SER A 172 17.78 -0.02 5.00
CA SER A 172 17.41 -0.15 3.59
C SER A 172 15.92 0.09 3.31
N ALA A 173 15.09 0.23 4.35
CA ALA A 173 13.65 0.39 4.19
C ALA A 173 13.31 1.66 3.38
N SER A 174 12.60 1.48 2.26
CA SER A 174 12.21 2.57 1.37
C SER A 174 11.36 3.64 2.04
N ASN A 175 10.52 3.25 3.02
CA ASN A 175 9.68 4.17 3.78
C ASN A 175 10.53 5.13 4.64
N ILE A 176 11.60 4.63 5.26
CA ILE A 176 12.53 5.45 6.04
C ILE A 176 13.23 6.44 5.12
N GLN A 177 13.74 5.99 3.96
CA GLN A 177 14.40 6.86 3.00
C GLN A 177 13.44 7.92 2.44
N ASN A 178 12.17 7.55 2.21
CA ASN A 178 11.13 8.49 1.80
C ASN A 178 10.90 9.60 2.86
N ASN A 179 10.78 9.25 4.12
CA ASN A 179 10.57 10.22 5.19
C ASN A 179 11.81 11.11 5.40
N LYS A 180 13.01 10.57 5.28
CA LYS A 180 14.25 11.36 5.25
C LYS A 180 14.29 12.33 4.07
N ALA A 181 13.79 11.92 2.88
CA ALA A 181 13.67 12.80 1.73
C ALA A 181 12.69 13.95 1.98
N VAL A 182 11.56 13.67 2.66
CA VAL A 182 10.60 14.71 3.07
C VAL A 182 11.25 15.72 4.00
N ILE A 183 12.00 15.28 4.99
CA ILE A 183 12.71 16.16 5.93
C ILE A 183 13.76 17.01 5.18
N ALA A 184 14.60 16.39 4.37
CA ALA A 184 15.60 17.11 3.57
C ALA A 184 14.95 18.18 2.68
N ALA A 185 13.83 17.85 2.03
CA ALA A 185 13.08 18.81 1.23
C ALA A 185 12.49 19.96 2.09
N TRP A 186 12.06 19.67 3.30
CA TRP A 186 11.56 20.67 4.24
C TRP A 186 12.65 21.64 4.68
N GLU A 187 13.83 21.12 4.98
CA GLU A 187 15.01 21.90 5.38
C GLU A 187 15.68 22.65 4.21
N GLY A 188 15.21 22.44 2.98
CA GLY A 188 15.73 23.11 1.79
C GLY A 188 16.88 22.36 1.11
N ASP A 189 17.36 21.23 1.64
CA ASP A 189 18.36 20.39 0.98
C ASP A 189 17.70 19.54 -0.12
N LEU A 190 17.40 20.21 -1.25
CA LEU A 190 16.74 19.59 -2.39
C LEU A 190 17.61 18.53 -3.08
N GLN A 191 18.93 18.63 -2.97
CA GLN A 191 19.87 17.67 -3.55
C GLN A 191 19.81 16.34 -2.78
N LEU A 192 19.90 16.40 -1.46
CA LEU A 192 19.75 15.22 -0.59
C LEU A 192 18.34 14.62 -0.74
N ALA A 193 17.29 15.44 -0.75
CA ALA A 193 15.93 15.01 -0.95
C ALA A 193 15.77 14.22 -2.26
N LYS A 194 16.34 14.69 -3.36
CA LYS A 194 16.32 14.04 -4.66
C LYS A 194 17.09 12.72 -4.66
N LYS A 195 18.27 12.69 -4.02
CA LYS A 195 19.07 11.47 -3.87
C LYS A 195 18.33 10.38 -3.08
N LEU A 196 17.70 10.74 -1.97
CA LEU A 196 16.92 9.82 -1.13
C LEU A 196 15.65 9.36 -1.84
N SER A 197 14.94 10.25 -2.53
CA SER A 197 13.70 9.93 -3.24
C SER A 197 13.90 8.96 -4.42
N ASN A 198 15.09 8.86 -5.00
CA ASN A 198 15.39 7.89 -6.05
C ASN A 198 15.33 6.44 -5.54
N LYS A 199 15.50 6.24 -4.24
CA LYS A 199 15.40 4.94 -3.56
C LYS A 199 14.01 4.70 -2.95
N ALA A 200 13.17 5.73 -2.86
CA ALA A 200 11.86 5.68 -2.23
C ALA A 200 10.77 5.27 -3.23
N THR A 201 9.82 4.50 -2.75
CA THR A 201 8.72 3.94 -3.57
C THR A 201 7.48 4.82 -3.63
N THR A 202 7.50 6.05 -3.08
CA THR A 202 6.30 6.90 -2.99
C THR A 202 6.24 7.89 -4.15
N PRO A 203 5.50 7.59 -5.24
CA PRO A 203 5.45 8.44 -6.44
C PRO A 203 4.92 9.84 -6.17
N LYS A 204 4.00 9.99 -5.19
CA LYS A 204 3.43 11.27 -4.78
C LYS A 204 4.51 12.22 -4.25
N ASN A 205 5.35 11.76 -3.31
CA ASN A 205 6.39 12.59 -2.72
C ASN A 205 7.46 12.96 -3.74
N LYS A 206 7.77 12.05 -4.68
CA LYS A 206 8.66 12.33 -5.80
C LYS A 206 8.10 13.45 -6.69
N ALA A 207 6.82 13.40 -7.03
CA ALA A 207 6.17 14.45 -7.83
C ALA A 207 6.12 15.81 -7.11
N LEU A 208 5.94 15.81 -5.79
CA LEU A 208 6.03 17.05 -4.99
C LEU A 208 7.46 17.62 -4.96
N LEU A 209 8.46 16.75 -4.90
CA LEU A 209 9.85 17.17 -5.01
C LEU A 209 10.17 17.70 -6.41
N ASP A 210 9.68 17.06 -7.47
CA ASP A 210 9.81 17.54 -8.85
C ASP A 210 9.21 18.96 -9.00
N LEU A 211 8.06 19.25 -8.33
CA LEU A 211 7.51 20.62 -8.26
C LEU A 211 8.50 21.61 -7.62
N ARG A 212 9.07 21.24 -6.48
CA ARG A 212 10.02 22.12 -5.75
C ARG A 212 11.35 22.32 -6.46
N THR A 213 11.73 21.38 -7.31
CA THR A 213 12.99 21.44 -8.11
C THR A 213 12.75 21.90 -9.54
N ALA A 214 11.59 22.50 -9.83
CA ALA A 214 11.20 23.04 -11.13
C ALA A 214 11.13 22.01 -12.28
N ASP A 215 11.05 20.71 -11.97
CA ASP A 215 10.79 19.68 -12.99
C ASP A 215 9.27 19.51 -13.21
N TYR A 216 8.63 20.60 -13.64
CA TYR A 216 7.18 20.69 -13.77
C TYR A 216 6.59 19.67 -14.75
N LYS A 217 7.36 19.29 -15.76
CA LYS A 217 6.96 18.27 -16.75
C LYS A 217 6.78 16.89 -16.11
N LYS A 218 7.68 16.49 -15.20
CA LYS A 218 7.54 15.22 -14.48
C LYS A 218 6.42 15.28 -13.47
N ALA A 219 6.34 16.36 -12.69
CA ALA A 219 5.28 16.57 -11.73
C ALA A 219 3.89 16.51 -12.40
N SER A 220 3.69 17.22 -13.51
CA SER A 220 2.42 17.26 -14.24
C SER A 220 2.01 15.89 -14.80
N ARG A 221 2.97 15.04 -15.21
CA ARG A 221 2.67 13.67 -15.64
C ARG A 221 2.08 12.82 -14.52
N TYR A 222 2.64 12.89 -13.32
CA TYR A 222 2.12 12.18 -12.17
C TYR A 222 0.70 12.64 -11.80
N PHE A 223 0.45 13.96 -11.90
CA PHE A 223 -0.81 14.55 -11.54
C PHE A 223 -1.83 14.60 -12.69
N LYS A 224 -1.58 13.97 -13.84
CA LYS A 224 -2.36 14.08 -15.08
C LYS A 224 -3.88 14.04 -14.87
N ASN A 225 -4.35 13.06 -14.11
CA ASN A 225 -5.78 12.80 -13.90
C ASN A 225 -6.29 13.28 -12.53
N LYS A 226 -5.52 14.12 -11.83
CA LYS A 226 -5.89 14.64 -10.52
C LYS A 226 -6.33 16.09 -10.63
N LYS A 227 -7.24 16.50 -9.73
CA LYS A 227 -7.76 17.87 -9.63
C LYS A 227 -7.46 18.50 -8.26
N THR A 228 -6.34 18.11 -7.65
CA THR A 228 -5.84 18.69 -6.40
C THR A 228 -5.12 20.00 -6.67
N HIS A 229 -4.90 20.80 -5.63
CA HIS A 229 -4.10 22.03 -5.70
C HIS A 229 -2.73 21.79 -6.35
N ASN A 230 -1.98 20.78 -5.88
CA ASN A 230 -0.66 20.46 -6.44
C ASN A 230 -0.73 20.00 -7.91
N ALA A 231 -1.83 19.37 -8.31
CA ALA A 231 -2.04 18.98 -9.70
C ALA A 231 -2.26 20.19 -10.62
N ALA A 232 -3.10 21.12 -10.18
CA ALA A 232 -3.32 22.36 -10.92
C ALA A 232 -2.05 23.20 -10.99
N LEU A 233 -1.35 23.36 -9.87
CA LEU A 233 -0.08 24.07 -9.79
C LEU A 233 0.98 23.48 -10.75
N ALA A 234 1.14 22.14 -10.75
CA ALA A 234 2.10 21.48 -11.62
C ALA A 234 1.82 21.72 -13.12
N LYS A 235 0.54 21.69 -13.50
CA LYS A 235 0.11 21.96 -14.88
C LYS A 235 0.31 23.42 -15.26
N MET A 236 -0.06 24.34 -14.37
CA MET A 236 0.08 25.79 -14.62
C MET A 236 1.56 26.20 -14.75
N LEU A 237 2.43 25.65 -13.90
CA LEU A 237 3.88 25.89 -14.01
C LEU A 237 4.50 25.21 -15.25
N ASN A 238 3.85 24.17 -15.77
CA ASN A 238 4.21 23.54 -17.05
C ASN A 238 3.53 24.19 -18.27
N GLY A 239 2.98 25.40 -18.13
CA GLY A 239 2.39 26.19 -19.22
C GLY A 239 0.95 25.81 -19.61
N GLN A 240 0.25 25.04 -18.80
CA GLN A 240 -1.13 24.58 -19.06
C GLN A 240 -2.10 25.24 -18.07
N ASN A 241 -3.18 25.87 -18.52
CA ASN A 241 -4.23 26.32 -17.62
C ASN A 241 -4.93 25.13 -16.97
N SER A 242 -5.14 25.22 -15.65
CA SER A 242 -5.80 24.16 -14.89
C SER A 242 -6.41 24.69 -13.61
N THR A 243 -7.54 24.11 -13.22
CA THR A 243 -8.23 24.38 -11.94
C THR A 243 -8.15 23.18 -11.01
N CYS A 244 -8.43 23.38 -9.73
CA CYS A 244 -8.55 22.34 -8.72
C CYS A 244 -9.94 22.36 -8.07
N ASP A 245 -10.36 21.20 -7.54
CA ASP A 245 -11.69 21.00 -6.95
C ASP A 245 -11.66 21.00 -5.40
N GLU A 246 -10.48 21.17 -4.78
CA GLU A 246 -10.35 21.21 -3.32
C GLU A 246 -10.96 22.51 -2.76
N LYS A 247 -11.76 22.37 -1.70
CA LYS A 247 -12.44 23.51 -1.06
C LYS A 247 -11.51 24.29 -0.11
N THR A 248 -10.28 24.56 -0.51
CA THR A 248 -9.27 25.31 0.27
C THR A 248 -9.11 26.72 -0.26
N ALA A 249 -8.66 27.65 0.60
CA ALA A 249 -8.35 29.02 0.18
C ALA A 249 -7.28 29.04 -0.93
N ALA A 250 -6.24 28.21 -0.79
CA ALA A 250 -5.17 28.13 -1.78
C ALA A 250 -5.65 27.61 -3.15
N CYS A 251 -6.57 26.62 -3.17
CA CYS A 251 -7.15 26.14 -4.41
C CYS A 251 -8.02 27.22 -5.08
N ASN A 252 -8.84 27.93 -4.30
CA ASN A 252 -9.65 29.03 -4.84
C ASN A 252 -8.77 30.16 -5.42
N TYR A 253 -7.65 30.50 -4.76
CA TYR A 253 -6.72 31.49 -5.27
C TYR A 253 -6.05 31.03 -6.56
N LEU A 254 -5.60 29.78 -6.64
CA LEU A 254 -5.03 29.19 -7.85
C LEU A 254 -6.04 29.15 -9.00
N ASN A 255 -7.33 28.89 -8.71
CA ASN A 255 -8.41 28.95 -9.69
C ASN A 255 -8.61 30.39 -10.21
N ALA A 256 -8.52 31.38 -9.32
CA ALA A 256 -8.59 32.78 -9.73
C ALA A 256 -7.44 33.14 -10.72
N ILE A 257 -6.21 32.70 -10.44
CA ILE A 257 -5.09 32.84 -11.38
C ILE A 257 -5.38 32.16 -12.72
N SER A 258 -5.88 30.93 -12.70
CA SER A 258 -6.22 30.20 -13.93
C SER A 258 -7.27 30.94 -14.77
N TYR A 259 -8.29 31.50 -14.15
CA TYR A 259 -9.29 32.29 -14.83
C TYR A 259 -8.79 33.64 -15.30
N ALA A 260 -7.89 34.29 -14.55
CA ALA A 260 -7.21 35.51 -15.00
C ALA A 260 -6.42 35.27 -16.30
N ARG A 261 -5.63 34.19 -16.33
CA ARG A 261 -4.88 33.79 -17.55
C ARG A 261 -5.75 33.51 -18.76
N SER A 262 -6.98 33.02 -18.53
CA SER A 262 -7.95 32.76 -19.60
C SER A 262 -8.86 33.97 -19.92
N GLY A 263 -8.66 35.11 -19.28
CA GLY A 263 -9.47 36.33 -19.48
C GLY A 263 -10.91 36.24 -18.94
N ASN A 264 -11.21 35.25 -18.11
CA ASN A 264 -12.54 35.08 -17.54
C ASN A 264 -12.66 35.86 -16.21
N GLU A 265 -12.92 37.16 -16.31
CA GLU A 265 -13.03 38.06 -15.16
C GLU A 265 -14.08 37.61 -14.13
N ASN A 266 -15.25 37.17 -14.58
CA ASN A 266 -16.34 36.79 -13.66
C ASN A 266 -15.94 35.60 -12.77
N MET A 267 -15.37 34.55 -13.36
CA MET A 267 -14.92 33.39 -12.61
C MET A 267 -13.68 33.68 -11.77
N MET A 268 -12.81 34.56 -12.25
CA MET A 268 -11.65 35.04 -11.52
C MET A 268 -12.09 35.78 -10.24
N LEU A 269 -12.98 36.77 -10.33
CA LEU A 269 -13.48 37.52 -9.18
C LEU A 269 -14.20 36.60 -8.18
N LYS A 270 -15.06 35.69 -8.66
CA LYS A 270 -15.72 34.72 -7.81
C LYS A 270 -14.73 33.88 -7.02
N SER A 271 -13.75 33.29 -7.71
CA SER A 271 -12.76 32.44 -7.07
C SER A 271 -11.86 33.20 -6.11
N LEU A 272 -11.52 34.46 -6.43
CA LEU A 272 -10.74 35.34 -5.57
C LEU A 272 -11.52 35.72 -4.31
N THR A 273 -12.81 36.04 -4.43
CA THR A 273 -13.72 36.32 -3.31
C THR A 273 -13.79 35.11 -2.36
N ASP A 274 -13.97 33.90 -2.93
CA ASP A 274 -14.00 32.64 -2.16
C ASP A 274 -12.66 32.34 -1.45
N ALA A 275 -11.54 32.72 -2.06
CA ALA A 275 -10.21 32.59 -1.46
C ALA A 275 -10.05 33.56 -0.27
N ILE A 276 -10.42 34.83 -0.46
CA ILE A 276 -10.32 35.88 0.54
C ILE A 276 -11.24 35.58 1.73
N ALA A 277 -12.45 35.09 1.48
CA ALA A 277 -13.40 34.71 2.53
C ALA A 277 -12.84 33.64 3.48
N LYS A 278 -11.99 32.75 2.95
CA LYS A 278 -11.35 31.70 3.74
C LYS A 278 -10.00 32.11 4.33
N ASN A 279 -9.30 33.04 3.71
CA ASN A 279 -8.03 33.59 4.19
C ASN A 279 -7.85 35.04 3.69
N ALA A 280 -8.04 35.99 4.61
CA ALA A 280 -7.99 37.42 4.32
C ALA A 280 -6.60 37.87 3.79
N ASN A 281 -5.54 37.15 4.01
CA ASN A 281 -4.19 37.50 3.50
C ASN A 281 -4.17 37.58 1.97
N TYR A 282 -5.04 36.82 1.27
CA TYR A 282 -5.15 36.88 -0.18
C TYR A 282 -5.59 38.22 -0.73
N LYS A 283 -6.19 39.12 0.09
CA LYS A 283 -6.40 40.52 -0.31
C LYS A 283 -5.10 41.23 -0.63
N LYS A 284 -4.12 41.08 0.26
CA LYS A 284 -2.81 41.71 0.11
C LYS A 284 -2.01 41.06 -1.05
N GLU A 285 -2.06 39.75 -1.12
CA GLU A 285 -1.38 39.01 -2.17
C GLU A 285 -1.92 39.36 -3.56
N ALA A 286 -3.24 39.41 -3.76
CA ALA A 286 -3.86 39.74 -5.04
C ALA A 286 -3.47 41.12 -5.55
N LYS A 287 -3.31 42.10 -4.66
CA LYS A 287 -2.89 43.47 -5.04
C LYS A 287 -1.53 43.55 -5.68
N ILE A 288 -0.61 42.67 -5.27
CA ILE A 288 0.77 42.68 -5.75
C ILE A 288 1.03 41.59 -6.81
N ASP A 289 0.15 40.58 -6.89
CA ASP A 289 0.32 39.48 -7.82
C ASP A 289 0.18 39.96 -9.28
N LEU A 290 1.18 39.63 -10.10
CA LEU A 290 1.24 40.00 -11.51
C LEU A 290 0.18 39.30 -12.37
N GLU A 291 -0.31 38.17 -11.92
CA GLU A 291 -1.35 37.40 -12.64
C GLU A 291 -2.66 38.19 -12.78
N PHE A 292 -2.91 39.16 -11.90
CA PHE A 292 -4.11 40.02 -11.94
C PHE A 292 -3.85 41.40 -12.54
N VAL A 293 -2.68 41.65 -13.14
CA VAL A 293 -2.31 42.99 -13.63
C VAL A 293 -3.36 43.60 -14.54
N ASN A 294 -3.97 42.82 -15.42
CA ASN A 294 -4.98 43.28 -16.36
C ASN A 294 -6.35 43.62 -15.71
N PHE A 295 -6.55 43.25 -14.46
CA PHE A 295 -7.81 43.44 -13.74
C PHE A 295 -7.70 44.44 -12.59
N LYS A 296 -6.48 44.90 -12.23
CA LYS A 296 -6.20 45.74 -11.06
C LYS A 296 -6.91 47.12 -11.14
N ALA A 297 -7.22 47.60 -12.33
CA ALA A 297 -7.93 48.86 -12.55
C ALA A 297 -9.46 48.70 -12.57
N SER A 298 -9.98 47.46 -12.54
CA SER A 298 -11.42 47.21 -12.50
C SER A 298 -12.00 47.57 -11.12
N ASP A 299 -13.10 48.32 -11.11
CA ASP A 299 -13.81 48.69 -9.87
C ASP A 299 -14.21 47.46 -9.04
N ARG A 300 -14.60 46.40 -9.71
CA ARG A 300 -14.96 45.12 -9.08
C ARG A 300 -13.78 44.45 -8.38
N PHE A 301 -12.58 44.49 -8.99
CA PHE A 301 -11.34 43.96 -8.38
C PHE A 301 -10.95 44.81 -7.17
N LEU A 302 -11.03 46.16 -7.30
CA LEU A 302 -10.72 47.09 -6.22
C LEU A 302 -11.66 46.88 -5.03
N GLU A 303 -12.94 46.63 -5.28
CA GLU A 303 -13.96 46.40 -4.23
C GLU A 303 -13.62 45.14 -3.39
N ILE A 304 -13.32 44.03 -4.01
CA ILE A 304 -13.04 42.75 -3.29
C ILE A 304 -11.67 42.72 -2.61
N THR A 305 -10.76 43.59 -3.05
CA THR A 305 -9.39 43.68 -2.48
C THR A 305 -9.21 44.86 -1.51
N LYS A 306 -10.23 45.71 -1.32
CA LYS A 306 -10.20 46.71 -0.26
C LYS A 306 -9.99 46.06 1.10
#